data_4025cd5f0f3b81fc8ab0376684bae818
#
_entry.id   4025cd5f0f3b81fc8ab0376684bae818
#
_cell.length_a   1.000
_cell.length_b   1.000
_cell.length_c   1.000
_cell.angle_alpha   90.00
_cell.angle_beta   90.00
_cell.angle_gamma   90.00
#
_symmetry.space_group_name_H-M   'P 1'
#
loop_
_entity.id
_entity.type
_entity.pdbx_description
1 polymer ?
#
loop_
_entity_poly.entity_id
_entity_poly.type
_entity_poly.pdbx_seq_one_letter_code
_entity_poly.pdbx_strand_id
1 'polypeptide(L)'
;MPAKPRKIPMRRCVGCREMKPKMSLLKVVKPKEGDAHIDRVGKAPGRGAYVCPDIECLKKAQKTRALDRALETKIEEGVFQALEADILAGEKA
;
A
#
# COMPACT_ATOMS: atom_id res chain seq x y z
N MET A 1 26.71 -0.75 -25.44
CA MET A 1 26.43 -1.48 -24.39
C MET A 1 25.13 -1.14 -23.85
N PRO A 2 24.41 -2.03 -23.59
CA PRO A 2 23.12 -1.78 -23.16
C PRO A 2 23.18 -1.19 -21.80
N ALA A 3 22.33 -0.34 -21.58
CA ALA A 3 22.28 0.27 -20.33
C ALA A 3 21.90 -0.76 -19.34
N LYS A 4 22.37 -0.62 -18.13
CA LYS A 4 21.98 -1.50 -17.15
C LYS A 4 20.56 -1.34 -16.92
N PRO A 5 19.82 -2.34 -16.76
CA PRO A 5 18.39 -2.22 -16.49
C PRO A 5 18.22 -1.52 -15.18
N ARG A 6 17.25 -0.62 -15.10
CA ARG A 6 17.03 0.02 -13.89
C ARG A 6 16.51 -0.94 -12.92
N LYS A 7 16.89 -0.84 -11.68
CA LYS A 7 16.38 -1.68 -10.68
C LYS A 7 14.98 -1.26 -10.42
N ILE A 8 14.04 -2.16 -10.44
CA ILE A 8 12.67 -1.86 -10.12
C ILE A 8 12.51 -1.96 -8.62
N PRO A 9 12.09 -0.92 -7.96
CA PRO A 9 11.92 -0.98 -6.50
C PRO A 9 10.87 -2.02 -6.14
N MET A 10 11.21 -2.87 -5.20
CA MET A 10 10.29 -3.90 -4.75
C MET A 10 9.84 -3.58 -3.34
N ARG A 11 8.58 -3.87 -3.07
CA ARG A 11 8.03 -3.64 -1.75
C ARG A 11 7.21 -4.84 -1.34
N ARG A 12 7.02 -5.01 -0.06
CA ARG A 12 6.29 -6.18 0.42
C ARG A 12 4.85 -5.81 0.72
N CYS A 13 3.92 -6.62 0.22
CA CYS A 13 2.52 -6.45 0.53
C CYS A 13 2.29 -6.86 1.98
N VAL A 14 1.61 -6.02 2.77
CA VAL A 14 1.38 -6.35 4.17
C VAL A 14 0.35 -7.46 4.33
N GLY A 15 -0.42 -7.75 3.29
CA GLY A 15 -1.40 -8.83 3.35
C GLY A 15 -0.79 -10.18 3.05
N CYS A 16 -0.26 -10.35 1.87
CA CYS A 16 0.30 -11.65 1.48
C CYS A 16 1.78 -11.77 1.77
N ARG A 17 2.43 -10.67 2.11
CA ARG A 17 3.85 -10.66 2.45
C ARG A 17 4.77 -11.04 1.30
N GLU A 18 4.30 -10.94 0.08
CA GLU A 18 5.15 -11.21 -1.06
C GLU A 18 5.75 -9.95 -1.57
N MET A 19 6.97 -10.04 -2.11
CA MET A 19 7.64 -8.89 -2.69
C MET A 19 7.12 -8.68 -4.09
N LYS A 20 6.75 -7.47 -4.41
CA LYS A 20 6.25 -7.14 -5.72
C LYS A 20 6.74 -5.77 -6.11
N PRO A 21 6.69 -5.44 -7.41
CA PRO A 21 7.13 -4.12 -7.83
C PRO A 21 6.28 -3.05 -7.16
N LYS A 22 6.95 -2.02 -6.68
CA LYS A 22 6.28 -0.95 -5.97
C LYS A 22 5.12 -0.40 -6.77
N MET A 23 5.28 -0.28 -8.08
CA MET A 23 4.23 0.28 -8.91
C MET A 23 3.00 -0.60 -9.01
N SER A 24 3.12 -1.87 -8.63
CA SER A 24 1.99 -2.78 -8.65
C SER A 24 1.22 -2.78 -7.35
N LEU A 25 1.65 -2.01 -6.39
CA LEU A 25 1.02 -2.03 -5.07
C LEU A 25 0.38 -0.69 -4.76
N LEU A 26 -0.61 -0.72 -3.88
CA LEU A 26 -1.20 0.51 -3.38
C LEU A 26 -0.39 0.94 -2.17
N LYS A 27 -0.21 2.23 -2.01
CA LYS A 27 0.57 2.75 -0.90
C LYS A 27 -0.31 3.52 0.06
N VAL A 28 -0.16 3.25 1.34
CA VAL A 28 -0.84 4.00 2.39
C VAL A 28 0.27 4.68 3.18
N VAL A 29 0.15 5.96 3.42
CA VAL A 29 1.19 6.70 4.10
C VAL A 29 0.63 7.33 5.36
N LYS A 30 1.46 7.38 6.40
CA LYS A 30 1.12 8.09 7.63
C LYS A 30 2.12 9.21 7.76
N PRO A 31 1.73 10.44 7.48
CA PRO A 31 2.66 11.55 7.61
C PRO A 31 2.98 11.80 9.07
N LYS A 32 4.04 12.52 9.30
CA LYS A 32 4.45 12.81 10.65
C LYS A 32 3.32 13.48 11.39
N GLU A 33 2.64 14.39 10.72
CA GLU A 33 1.50 15.01 11.34
C GLU A 33 0.33 14.78 10.44
N GLY A 34 -0.68 14.15 10.89
CA GLY A 34 -1.85 13.91 10.09
C GLY A 34 -2.24 12.44 10.10
N ASP A 35 -3.32 12.14 9.44
CA ASP A 35 -3.85 10.78 9.45
C ASP A 35 -3.35 9.97 8.27
N ALA A 36 -3.37 8.68 8.44
CA ALA A 36 -2.98 7.80 7.34
C ALA A 36 -3.95 7.95 6.18
N HIS A 37 -3.44 7.91 4.98
CA HIS A 37 -4.27 8.05 3.79
C HIS A 37 -3.57 7.37 2.61
N ILE A 38 -4.31 7.19 1.51
CA ILE A 38 -3.75 6.57 0.33
C ILE A 38 -2.89 7.58 -0.39
N ASP A 39 -1.67 7.17 -0.73
CA ASP A 39 -0.75 8.03 -1.47
C ASP A 39 -0.79 7.61 -2.92
N ARG A 40 -1.54 8.31 -3.72
CA ARG A 40 -1.70 7.94 -5.13
C ARG A 40 -0.53 8.39 -5.99
N VAL A 41 0.26 9.31 -5.50
CA VAL A 41 1.40 9.80 -6.25
C VAL A 41 2.65 9.01 -5.92
N GLY A 42 2.73 8.53 -4.70
CA GLY A 42 3.88 7.76 -4.26
C GLY A 42 5.01 8.60 -3.74
N LYS A 43 4.80 9.88 -3.52
CA LYS A 43 5.85 10.75 -3.03
C LYS A 43 5.55 11.42 -1.72
N ALA A 44 4.46 11.07 -1.09
CA ALA A 44 4.12 11.72 0.16
C ALA A 44 5.12 11.35 1.24
N PRO A 45 5.55 12.29 2.05
CA PRO A 45 6.50 12.00 3.10
C PRO A 45 5.83 11.27 4.25
N GLY A 46 6.58 10.49 4.96
CA GLY A 46 6.05 9.77 6.10
C GLY A 46 6.30 8.29 5.99
N ARG A 47 5.72 7.57 6.93
CA ARG A 47 5.91 6.14 6.94
C ARG A 47 4.92 5.51 5.95
N GLY A 48 5.37 4.63 5.11
CA GLY A 48 4.52 4.03 4.09
C GLY A 48 4.40 2.54 4.21
N ALA A 49 3.28 2.02 3.82
CA ALA A 49 3.06 0.58 3.75
C ALA A 49 2.37 0.27 2.43
N TYR A 50 2.56 -0.94 1.96
CA TYR A 50 2.07 -1.32 0.65
C TYR A 50 1.18 -2.53 0.73
N VAL A 51 0.19 -2.59 -0.15
CA VAL A 51 -0.74 -3.72 -0.19
C VAL A 51 -1.11 -3.98 -1.64
N CYS A 52 -1.29 -5.24 -2.00
CA CYS A 52 -1.68 -5.58 -3.35
C CYS A 52 -3.04 -5.00 -3.68
N PRO A 53 -3.28 -4.65 -4.94
CA PRO A 53 -4.62 -4.21 -5.36
C PRO A 53 -5.52 -5.43 -5.47
N ASP A 54 -5.73 -6.11 -4.37
CA ASP A 54 -6.44 -7.36 -4.31
C ASP A 54 -7.26 -7.36 -3.02
N ILE A 55 -8.54 -7.61 -3.13
CA ILE A 55 -9.42 -7.60 -1.98
C ILE A 55 -8.98 -8.60 -0.92
N GLU A 56 -8.47 -9.75 -1.34
CA GLU A 56 -8.03 -10.74 -0.39
C GLU A 56 -6.87 -10.22 0.45
N CYS A 57 -5.92 -9.56 -0.18
CA CYS A 57 -4.80 -9.00 0.56
C CYS A 57 -5.27 -7.89 1.49
N LEU A 58 -6.21 -7.08 1.03
CA LEU A 58 -6.73 -6.00 1.85
C LEU A 58 -7.45 -6.55 3.07
N LYS A 59 -8.27 -7.59 2.88
CA LYS A 59 -8.98 -8.18 3.99
C LYS A 59 -8.02 -8.79 4.99
N LYS A 60 -6.96 -9.43 4.48
CA LYS A 60 -5.99 -10.02 5.36
C LYS A 60 -5.28 -8.94 6.15
N ALA A 61 -4.89 -7.85 5.49
CA ALA A 61 -4.21 -6.76 6.18
C ALA A 61 -5.12 -6.14 7.24
N GLN A 62 -6.40 -6.05 6.96
CA GLN A 62 -7.33 -5.48 7.92
C GLN A 62 -7.55 -6.43 9.10
N LYS A 63 -7.71 -7.71 8.81
CA LYS A 63 -7.96 -8.68 9.84
C LYS A 63 -6.79 -8.82 10.79
N THR A 64 -5.57 -8.82 10.26
CA THR A 64 -4.40 -8.99 11.10
C THR A 64 -3.86 -7.68 11.59
N ARG A 65 -4.46 -6.58 11.18
CA ARG A 65 -4.00 -5.24 11.53
C ARG A 65 -2.57 -5.02 11.05
N ALA A 66 -2.22 -5.62 9.94
CA ALA A 66 -0.86 -5.48 9.41
C ALA A 66 -0.55 -4.05 9.00
N LEU A 67 -1.55 -3.34 8.44
CA LEU A 67 -1.35 -1.95 8.06
C LEU A 67 -1.17 -1.09 9.31
N ASP A 68 -1.98 -1.33 10.35
CA ASP A 68 -1.87 -0.56 11.57
C ASP A 68 -0.48 -0.73 12.17
N ARG A 69 0.02 -1.95 12.16
CA ARG A 69 1.35 -2.18 12.72
C ARG A 69 2.45 -1.60 11.86
N ALA A 70 2.31 -1.71 10.55
CA ALA A 70 3.33 -1.19 9.65
C ALA A 70 3.45 0.33 9.76
N LEU A 71 2.33 1.00 9.95
CA LEU A 71 2.32 2.44 10.06
C LEU A 71 2.33 2.94 11.49
N GLU A 72 2.32 1.99 12.44
CA GLU A 72 2.37 2.32 13.86
C GLU A 72 1.28 3.30 14.26
N THR A 73 0.10 3.11 13.73
CA THR A 73 -1.02 3.95 14.05
C THR A 73 -2.29 3.19 13.74
N LYS A 74 -3.39 3.59 14.34
CA LYS A 74 -4.64 2.93 14.05
C LYS A 74 -5.13 3.42 12.70
N ILE A 75 -5.48 2.53 11.81
CA ILE A 75 -5.98 2.90 10.50
C ILE A 75 -7.48 3.02 10.57
N GLU A 76 -8.00 4.16 10.15
CA GLU A 76 -9.43 4.38 10.19
C GLU A 76 -10.12 3.52 9.16
N GLU A 77 -11.35 3.17 9.45
CA GLU A 77 -12.09 2.34 8.54
C GLU A 77 -12.27 3.01 7.19
N GLY A 78 -12.36 4.32 7.17
CA GLY A 78 -12.47 5.04 5.91
C GLY A 78 -11.30 4.79 4.97
N VAL A 79 -10.12 4.55 5.51
CA VAL A 79 -8.96 4.25 4.68
C VAL A 79 -9.15 2.89 4.02
N PHE A 80 -9.64 1.91 4.79
CA PHE A 80 -9.89 0.59 4.22
C PHE A 80 -10.99 0.65 3.17
N GLN A 81 -12.01 1.45 3.39
CA GLN A 81 -13.08 1.60 2.42
C GLN A 81 -12.56 2.25 1.14
N ALA A 82 -11.69 3.24 1.26
CA ALA A 82 -11.12 3.89 0.10
C ALA A 82 -10.20 2.93 -0.67
N LEU A 83 -9.46 2.11 0.05
CA LEU A 83 -8.62 1.12 -0.61
C LEU A 83 -9.47 0.09 -1.34
N GLU A 84 -10.56 -0.34 -0.72
CA GLU A 84 -11.42 -1.29 -1.36
C GLU A 84 -12.05 -0.69 -2.62
N ALA A 85 -12.47 0.55 -2.55
CA ALA A 85 -13.04 1.21 -3.71
C ALA A 85 -12.02 1.32 -4.83
N ASP A 86 -10.78 1.64 -4.50
CA ASP A 86 -9.73 1.72 -5.50
C ASP A 86 -9.47 0.37 -6.14
N ILE A 87 -9.47 -0.69 -5.36
CA ILE A 87 -9.24 -2.03 -5.88
C ILE A 87 -10.36 -2.42 -6.82
N LEU A 88 -11.59 -2.18 -6.39
CA LEU A 88 -12.72 -2.58 -7.22
C LEU A 88 -12.87 -1.73 -8.47
N ALA A 89 -12.54 -0.48 -8.39
CA ALA A 89 -12.69 0.37 -9.53
C ALA A 89 -11.51 0.30 -10.43
N GLY A 90 -10.41 0.01 -9.87
CA GLY A 90 -9.40 0.17 -10.68
C GLY A 90 -8.67 -0.79 -11.06
N GLU A 91 -9.02 -1.66 -11.32
CA GLU A 91 -8.25 -2.52 -11.68
C GLU A 91 -7.42 -1.93 -12.55
N LYS A 92 -6.42 -1.67 -12.26
CA LYS A 92 -5.50 -1.24 -12.96
C LYS A 92 -5.34 -2.02 -14.00
N ALA A 93 -5.67 -1.81 -14.87
CA ALA A 93 -5.49 -2.65 -15.96
C ALA A 93 -4.08 -2.82 -16.23
#